data_a400517447a563fcb03f75753d4abe97
#
_entry.id   a400517447a563fcb03f75753d4abe97
#
_cell.length_a   1.000
_cell.length_b   1.000
_cell.length_c   1.000
_cell.angle_alpha   90.00
_cell.angle_beta   90.00
_cell.angle_gamma   90.00
#
_symmetry.space_group_name_H-M   'P 1'
#
loop_
_entity.id
_entity.type
_entity.pdbx_description
1 polymer ?
#
loop_
_entity_poly.entity_id
_entity_poly.type
_entity_poly.pdbx_seq_one_letter_code
_entity_poly.pdbx_strand_id
1 'polypeptide(L)'
;MTAELGDFIEAAGLLEYDPAAITRIYAGHPQRLIRRLWQTLVPIGLLLLGVAFDWLFQLLKDEERARSRARECAELLVDLGPAFIKAGQALSTRPDIVPPLLLEELSQLQDQLPGFDSDLAMACIEEDLGAPVDELYEKLDREPISAASLGQVHR
;
A
#
# COMPACT_ATOMS: atom_id res chain seq x y z
N MET A 1 -9.01 -0.03 -6.71
CA MET A 1 -8.95 -1.27 -5.88
C MET A 1 -9.28 -1.02 -4.43
N THR A 2 -8.78 0.05 -3.81
CA THR A 2 -9.21 0.51 -2.47
C THR A 2 -10.66 0.99 -2.44
N ALA A 3 -11.12 1.69 -3.48
CA ALA A 3 -12.51 2.15 -3.61
C ALA A 3 -13.53 0.99 -3.55
N GLU A 4 -13.35 -0.09 -4.31
CA GLU A 4 -14.25 -1.25 -4.27
C GLU A 4 -14.36 -1.91 -2.88
N LEU A 5 -13.31 -1.84 -2.07
CA LEU A 5 -13.34 -2.37 -0.70
C LEU A 5 -14.02 -1.37 0.24
N GLY A 6 -13.78 -0.08 0.07
CA GLY A 6 -14.46 1.00 0.80
C GLY A 6 -15.95 0.94 0.58
N ASP A 7 -16.40 0.97 -0.65
CA ASP A 7 -17.81 0.85 -1.05
C ASP A 7 -18.48 -0.41 -0.46
N PHE A 8 -17.72 -1.51 -0.36
CA PHE A 8 -18.25 -2.74 0.19
C PHE A 8 -18.36 -2.72 1.72
N ILE A 9 -17.42 -2.10 2.42
CA ILE A 9 -17.44 -1.93 3.89
C ILE A 9 -18.57 -0.99 4.27
N GLU A 10 -18.74 0.11 3.53
CA GLU A 10 -19.82 1.07 3.71
C GLU A 10 -21.19 0.45 3.42
N ALA A 11 -21.34 -0.26 2.30
CA ALA A 11 -22.56 -1.00 1.96
C ALA A 11 -22.89 -2.11 2.97
N ALA A 12 -21.90 -2.61 3.71
CA ALA A 12 -22.07 -3.59 4.79
C ALA A 12 -22.39 -2.95 6.15
N GLY A 13 -22.39 -1.60 6.25
CA GLY A 13 -22.69 -0.86 7.48
C GLY A 13 -21.63 -1.02 8.58
N LEU A 14 -20.38 -1.30 8.18
CA LEU A 14 -19.25 -1.43 9.12
C LEU A 14 -18.63 -0.06 9.36
N LEU A 15 -19.20 0.70 10.29
CA LEU A 15 -18.66 1.99 10.76
C LEU A 15 -17.51 1.82 11.77
N GLU A 16 -17.40 0.62 12.37
CA GLU A 16 -16.36 0.28 13.35
C GLU A 16 -15.68 -1.04 12.97
N TYR A 17 -14.41 -1.22 13.42
CA TYR A 17 -13.67 -2.46 13.21
C TYR A 17 -14.30 -3.61 14.02
N ASP A 18 -15.08 -4.47 13.36
CA ASP A 18 -15.63 -5.70 13.92
C ASP A 18 -15.08 -6.94 13.18
N PRO A 19 -14.10 -7.65 13.79
CA PRO A 19 -13.52 -8.86 13.18
C PRO A 19 -14.54 -9.96 12.87
N ALA A 20 -15.58 -10.07 13.71
CA ALA A 20 -16.60 -11.10 13.53
C ALA A 20 -17.54 -10.76 12.36
N ALA A 21 -17.88 -9.48 12.18
CA ALA A 21 -18.64 -9.01 11.04
C ALA A 21 -17.84 -9.17 9.74
N ILE A 22 -16.57 -8.78 9.73
CA ILE A 22 -15.66 -8.96 8.59
C ILE A 22 -15.58 -10.44 8.20
N THR A 23 -15.39 -11.34 9.17
CA THR A 23 -15.33 -12.79 8.92
C THR A 23 -16.63 -13.31 8.30
N ARG A 24 -17.79 -12.89 8.78
CA ARG A 24 -19.11 -13.29 8.23
C ARG A 24 -19.29 -12.80 6.79
N ILE A 25 -18.88 -11.57 6.50
CA ILE A 25 -18.97 -10.97 5.17
C ILE A 25 -18.10 -11.74 4.17
N TYR A 26 -16.85 -12.04 4.53
CA TYR A 26 -15.95 -12.80 3.65
C TYR A 26 -16.37 -14.27 3.50
N ALA A 27 -16.91 -14.89 4.55
CA ALA A 27 -17.47 -16.25 4.46
C ALA A 27 -18.64 -16.34 3.48
N GLY A 28 -19.46 -15.28 3.38
CA GLY A 28 -20.53 -15.17 2.38
C GLY A 28 -20.06 -14.93 0.93
N HIS A 29 -18.81 -14.53 0.73
CA HIS A 29 -18.28 -14.14 -0.58
C HIS A 29 -16.92 -14.79 -0.90
N PRO A 30 -16.82 -16.12 -0.99
CA PRO A 30 -15.54 -16.82 -1.16
C PRO A 30 -14.80 -16.40 -2.46
N GLN A 31 -15.53 -16.00 -3.48
CA GLN A 31 -14.92 -15.53 -4.74
C GLN A 31 -14.05 -14.26 -4.55
N ARG A 32 -14.45 -13.35 -3.64
CA ARG A 32 -13.67 -12.15 -3.32
C ARG A 32 -12.37 -12.53 -2.61
N LEU A 33 -12.45 -13.48 -1.67
CA LEU A 33 -11.27 -14.00 -0.98
C LEU A 33 -10.29 -14.67 -1.94
N ILE A 34 -10.81 -15.55 -2.83
CA ILE A 34 -9.99 -16.21 -3.86
C ILE A 34 -9.34 -15.17 -4.78
N ARG A 35 -10.10 -14.18 -5.27
CA ARG A 35 -9.55 -13.09 -6.09
C ARG A 35 -8.43 -12.35 -5.37
N ARG A 36 -8.62 -12.01 -4.09
CA ARG A 36 -7.60 -11.31 -3.30
C ARG A 36 -6.35 -12.18 -3.07
N LEU A 37 -6.53 -13.46 -2.80
CA LEU A 37 -5.41 -14.41 -2.71
C LEU A 37 -4.61 -14.46 -4.01
N TRP A 38 -5.27 -14.54 -5.16
CA TRP A 38 -4.60 -14.52 -6.46
C TRP A 38 -3.85 -13.20 -6.69
N GLN A 39 -4.48 -12.07 -6.41
CA GLN A 39 -3.88 -10.74 -6.53
C GLN A 39 -2.65 -10.54 -5.63
N THR A 40 -2.57 -11.29 -4.53
CA THR A 40 -1.45 -11.21 -3.59
C THR A 40 -0.39 -12.27 -3.91
N LEU A 41 -0.80 -13.54 -4.07
CA LEU A 41 0.15 -14.66 -4.18
C LEU A 41 0.82 -14.75 -5.54
N VAL A 42 0.13 -14.37 -6.62
CA VAL A 42 0.71 -14.46 -7.98
C VAL A 42 1.87 -13.47 -8.15
N PRO A 43 1.74 -12.17 -7.86
CA PRO A 43 2.86 -11.24 -7.99
C PRO A 43 4.04 -11.60 -7.07
N ILE A 44 3.76 -12.00 -5.82
CA ILE A 44 4.80 -12.47 -4.89
C ILE A 44 5.51 -13.70 -5.47
N GLY A 45 4.76 -14.67 -5.98
CA GLY A 45 5.32 -15.87 -6.61
C GLY A 45 6.19 -15.57 -7.82
N LEU A 46 5.76 -14.65 -8.68
CA LEU A 46 6.53 -14.22 -9.85
C LEU A 46 7.82 -13.50 -9.44
N LEU A 47 7.78 -12.63 -8.45
CA LEU A 47 8.98 -11.99 -7.91
C LEU A 47 9.95 -13.01 -7.35
N LEU A 48 9.47 -13.95 -6.51
CA LEU A 48 10.31 -15.00 -5.92
C LEU A 48 10.93 -15.92 -6.98
N LEU A 49 10.17 -16.29 -8.01
CA LEU A 49 10.69 -17.07 -9.14
C LEU A 49 11.75 -16.28 -9.90
N GLY A 50 11.55 -14.98 -10.13
CA GLY A 50 12.53 -14.12 -10.77
C GLY A 50 13.83 -14.02 -9.96
N VAL A 51 13.72 -13.81 -8.63
CA VAL A 51 14.88 -13.78 -7.73
C VAL A 51 15.59 -15.13 -7.70
N ALA A 52 14.85 -16.25 -7.64
CA ALA A 52 15.42 -17.59 -7.66
C ALA A 52 16.15 -17.88 -8.98
N PHE A 53 15.58 -17.47 -10.11
CA PHE A 53 16.22 -17.57 -11.42
C PHE A 53 17.51 -16.75 -11.45
N ASP A 54 17.48 -15.49 -11.05
CA ASP A 54 18.65 -14.62 -11.03
C ASP A 54 19.74 -15.17 -10.07
N TRP A 55 19.33 -15.75 -8.95
CA TRP A 55 20.26 -16.42 -8.02
C TRP A 55 20.91 -17.67 -8.64
N LEU A 56 20.10 -18.53 -9.29
CA LEU A 56 20.58 -19.77 -9.92
C LEU A 56 21.60 -19.48 -11.02
N PHE A 57 21.37 -18.45 -11.83
CA PHE A 57 22.26 -18.04 -12.92
C PHE A 57 23.33 -17.04 -12.48
N GLN A 58 23.43 -16.76 -11.18
CA GLN A 58 24.39 -15.82 -10.57
C GLN A 58 24.30 -14.39 -11.09
N LEU A 59 23.15 -14.00 -11.62
CA LEU A 59 22.90 -12.65 -12.17
C LEU A 59 22.84 -11.59 -11.07
N LEU A 60 22.54 -11.96 -9.82
CA LEU A 60 22.53 -11.07 -8.66
C LEU A 60 23.93 -10.60 -8.24
N LYS A 61 25.00 -11.09 -8.87
CA LYS A 61 26.36 -10.56 -8.72
C LYS A 61 26.54 -9.22 -9.42
N ASP A 62 25.70 -8.95 -10.42
CA ASP A 62 25.56 -7.65 -11.04
C ASP A 62 24.71 -6.75 -10.14
N GLU A 63 25.32 -5.64 -9.69
CA GLU A 63 24.68 -4.70 -8.77
C GLU A 63 23.43 -4.06 -9.37
N GLU A 64 23.46 -3.74 -10.67
CA GLU A 64 22.32 -3.15 -11.36
C GLU A 64 21.12 -4.11 -11.38
N ARG A 65 21.38 -5.39 -11.63
CA ARG A 65 20.35 -6.44 -11.60
C ARG A 65 19.80 -6.64 -10.19
N ALA A 66 20.67 -6.69 -9.19
CA ALA A 66 20.25 -6.81 -7.79
C ALA A 66 19.42 -5.62 -7.33
N ARG A 67 19.78 -4.40 -7.72
CA ARG A 67 19.02 -3.16 -7.44
C ARG A 67 17.66 -3.17 -8.15
N SER A 68 17.60 -3.63 -9.40
CA SER A 68 16.32 -3.78 -10.11
C SER A 68 15.35 -4.71 -9.35
N ARG A 69 15.84 -5.84 -8.83
CA ARG A 69 15.03 -6.76 -8.01
C ARG A 69 14.60 -6.16 -6.68
N ALA A 70 15.46 -5.38 -6.05
CA ALA A 70 15.14 -4.68 -4.81
C ALA A 70 14.01 -3.66 -5.04
N ARG A 71 14.07 -2.91 -6.13
CA ARG A 71 13.03 -1.96 -6.54
C ARG A 71 11.72 -2.66 -6.86
N GLU A 72 11.73 -3.71 -7.67
CA GLU A 72 10.53 -4.53 -7.96
C GLU A 72 9.86 -5.03 -6.67
N CYS A 73 10.66 -5.41 -5.65
CA CYS A 73 10.15 -5.82 -4.36
C CYS A 73 9.47 -4.65 -3.62
N ALA A 74 10.07 -3.47 -3.58
CA ALA A 74 9.50 -2.30 -2.92
C ALA A 74 8.21 -1.83 -3.61
N GLU A 75 8.19 -1.77 -4.95
CA GLU A 75 7.02 -1.43 -5.75
C GLU A 75 5.87 -2.43 -5.51
N LEU A 76 6.18 -3.73 -5.46
CA LEU A 76 5.19 -4.75 -5.16
C LEU A 76 4.53 -4.54 -3.79
N LEU A 77 5.30 -4.15 -2.77
CA LEU A 77 4.74 -3.87 -1.45
C LEU A 77 3.77 -2.68 -1.47
N VAL A 78 4.06 -1.66 -2.28
CA VAL A 78 3.15 -0.52 -2.51
C VAL A 78 1.86 -0.99 -3.18
N ASP A 79 1.96 -1.78 -4.25
CA ASP A 79 0.81 -2.29 -5.00
C ASP A 79 -0.09 -3.21 -4.17
N LEU A 80 0.49 -3.98 -3.26
CA LEU A 80 -0.25 -4.86 -2.35
C LEU A 80 -1.01 -4.09 -1.26
N GLY A 81 -0.63 -2.84 -0.99
CA GLY A 81 -1.35 -1.91 -0.15
C GLY A 81 -0.80 -1.70 1.26
N PRO A 82 -1.52 -0.94 2.12
CA PRO A 82 -0.98 -0.37 3.36
C PRO A 82 -0.37 -1.37 4.35
N ALA A 83 -0.93 -2.57 4.47
CA ALA A 83 -0.39 -3.60 5.36
C ALA A 83 1.01 -4.07 4.91
N PHE A 84 1.22 -4.20 3.60
CA PHE A 84 2.51 -4.58 3.02
C PHE A 84 3.52 -3.43 3.04
N ILE A 85 3.06 -2.19 2.84
CA ILE A 85 3.88 -0.99 3.03
C ILE A 85 4.41 -0.95 4.48
N LYS A 86 3.55 -1.17 5.49
CA LYS A 86 3.95 -1.24 6.90
C LYS A 86 4.95 -2.36 7.17
N ALA A 87 4.78 -3.51 6.55
CA ALA A 87 5.78 -4.59 6.63
C ALA A 87 7.13 -4.17 6.02
N GLY A 88 7.11 -3.53 4.84
CA GLY A 88 8.32 -2.99 4.19
C GLY A 88 9.02 -1.93 5.06
N GLN A 89 8.26 -1.01 5.66
CA GLN A 89 8.79 -0.02 6.59
C GLN A 89 9.43 -0.67 7.82
N ALA A 90 8.83 -1.71 8.38
CA ALA A 90 9.42 -2.46 9.49
C ALA A 90 10.70 -3.19 9.07
N LEU A 91 10.74 -3.75 7.85
CA LEU A 91 11.92 -4.42 7.31
C LEU A 91 13.06 -3.43 7.00
N SER A 92 12.76 -2.19 6.60
CA SER A 92 13.78 -1.16 6.32
C SER A 92 14.62 -0.76 7.54
N THR A 93 14.15 -1.09 8.75
CA THR A 93 14.89 -0.87 10.00
C THR A 93 15.71 -2.08 10.45
N ARG A 94 15.78 -3.15 9.65
CA ARG A 94 16.39 -4.43 10.01
C ARG A 94 17.57 -4.79 9.08
N PRO A 95 18.73 -4.09 9.23
CA PRO A 95 19.94 -4.38 8.45
C PRO A 95 20.57 -5.75 8.75
N ASP A 96 20.11 -6.41 9.82
CA ASP A 96 20.54 -7.75 10.25
C ASP A 96 19.96 -8.88 9.36
N ILE A 97 18.81 -8.64 8.71
CA ILE A 97 18.10 -9.66 7.89
C ILE A 97 17.86 -9.22 6.47
N VAL A 98 17.94 -7.93 6.16
CA VAL A 98 17.63 -7.37 4.85
C VAL A 98 18.92 -6.99 4.12
N PRO A 99 19.14 -7.45 2.87
CA PRO A 99 20.30 -7.05 2.07
C PRO A 99 20.37 -5.53 1.86
N PRO A 100 21.58 -4.94 1.79
CA PRO A 100 21.75 -3.48 1.74
C PRO A 100 20.97 -2.78 0.61
N LEU A 101 21.00 -3.33 -0.61
CA LEU A 101 20.28 -2.76 -1.75
C LEU A 101 18.76 -2.76 -1.55
N LEU A 102 18.23 -3.83 -0.96
CA LEU A 102 16.80 -3.89 -0.64
C LEU A 102 16.46 -2.94 0.51
N LEU A 103 17.36 -2.79 1.48
CA LEU A 103 17.18 -1.84 2.58
C LEU A 103 17.07 -0.40 2.08
N GLU A 104 17.91 -0.01 1.11
CA GLU A 104 17.88 1.31 0.47
C GLU A 104 16.51 1.59 -0.19
N GLU A 105 16.02 0.63 -0.99
CA GLU A 105 14.73 0.77 -1.68
C GLU A 105 13.54 0.76 -0.69
N LEU A 106 13.56 -0.09 0.33
CA LEU A 106 12.52 -0.12 1.36
C LEU A 106 12.51 1.14 2.24
N SER A 107 13.67 1.79 2.44
CA SER A 107 13.73 3.04 3.20
C SER A 107 12.95 4.17 2.52
N GLN A 108 12.86 4.16 1.20
CA GLN A 108 12.06 5.15 0.44
C GLN A 108 10.55 5.04 0.76
N LEU A 109 10.08 3.88 1.22
CA LEU A 109 8.69 3.71 1.64
C LEU A 109 8.32 4.51 2.90
N GLN A 110 9.31 5.06 3.61
CA GLN A 110 9.07 5.92 4.78
C GLN A 110 8.72 7.35 4.38
N ASP A 111 9.33 7.86 3.29
CA ASP A 111 9.32 9.28 2.96
C ASP A 111 8.64 9.62 1.63
N GLN A 112 8.40 8.63 0.76
CA GLN A 112 7.96 8.85 -0.63
C GLN A 112 6.74 8.02 -1.03
N LEU A 113 5.73 7.94 -0.14
CA LEU A 113 4.48 7.31 -0.53
C LEU A 113 3.68 8.24 -1.44
N PRO A 114 3.12 7.74 -2.55
CA PRO A 114 2.21 8.52 -3.37
C PRO A 114 0.98 8.92 -2.55
N GLY A 115 0.54 10.17 -2.72
CA GLY A 115 -0.75 10.60 -2.19
C GLY A 115 -1.90 9.82 -2.84
N PHE A 116 -3.02 9.73 -2.14
CA PHE A 116 -4.25 9.27 -2.76
C PHE A 116 -4.96 10.43 -3.48
N ASP A 117 -5.99 10.12 -4.24
CA ASP A 117 -6.71 11.08 -5.07
C ASP A 117 -7.15 12.32 -4.31
N SER A 118 -6.84 13.50 -4.85
CA SER A 118 -7.10 14.78 -4.18
C SER A 118 -8.60 15.07 -4.05
N ASP A 119 -9.43 14.62 -4.98
CA ASP A 119 -10.89 14.82 -4.90
C ASP A 119 -11.48 13.97 -3.77
N LEU A 120 -10.97 12.75 -3.60
CA LEU A 120 -11.32 11.90 -2.47
C LEU A 120 -10.86 12.53 -1.14
N ALA A 121 -9.66 13.13 -1.09
CA ALA A 121 -9.18 13.80 0.10
C ALA A 121 -10.08 14.97 0.51
N MET A 122 -10.47 15.81 -0.45
CA MET A 122 -11.39 16.94 -0.19
C MET A 122 -12.75 16.42 0.30
N ALA A 123 -13.30 15.41 -0.34
CA ALA A 123 -14.57 14.80 0.07
C ALA A 123 -14.51 14.25 1.51
N CYS A 124 -13.43 13.59 1.91
CA CYS A 124 -13.24 13.13 3.29
C CYS A 124 -13.20 14.30 4.29
N ILE A 125 -12.51 15.39 3.95
CA ILE A 125 -12.46 16.60 4.82
C ILE A 125 -13.87 17.19 5.00
N GLU A 126 -14.63 17.33 3.92
CA GLU A 126 -16.00 17.87 3.94
C GLU A 126 -16.95 16.97 4.73
N GLU A 127 -16.83 15.65 4.58
CA GLU A 127 -17.64 14.68 5.32
C GLU A 127 -17.32 14.71 6.82
N ASP A 128 -16.03 14.68 7.19
CA ASP A 128 -15.61 14.64 8.58
C ASP A 128 -15.90 15.96 9.33
N LEU A 129 -15.77 17.11 8.66
CA LEU A 129 -15.95 18.43 9.26
C LEU A 129 -17.34 19.02 9.04
N GLY A 130 -18.16 18.41 8.17
CA GLY A 130 -19.56 18.73 7.97
C GLY A 130 -19.82 20.05 7.22
N ALA A 131 -18.82 20.59 6.50
CA ALA A 131 -18.95 21.80 5.70
C ALA A 131 -18.02 21.74 4.47
N PRO A 132 -18.33 22.49 3.38
CA PRO A 132 -17.44 22.59 2.22
C PRO A 132 -16.04 23.11 2.57
N VAL A 133 -15.02 22.64 1.87
CA VAL A 133 -13.62 23.04 2.07
C VAL A 133 -13.45 24.55 2.01
N ASP A 134 -14.11 25.21 1.07
CA ASP A 134 -14.03 26.65 0.86
C ASP A 134 -14.64 27.49 2.01
N GLU A 135 -15.50 26.88 2.83
CA GLU A 135 -16.06 27.49 4.05
C GLU A 135 -15.17 27.23 5.29
N LEU A 136 -14.44 26.11 5.26
CA LEU A 136 -13.59 25.67 6.39
C LEU A 136 -12.21 26.33 6.37
N TYR A 137 -11.66 26.56 5.19
CA TYR A 137 -10.31 27.07 4.99
C TYR A 137 -10.28 28.26 4.05
N GLU A 138 -9.57 29.30 4.40
CA GLU A 138 -9.35 30.46 3.54
C GLU A 138 -8.57 30.06 2.26
N LYS A 139 -7.69 29.09 2.39
CA LYS A 139 -6.93 28.47 1.30
C LYS A 139 -6.56 27.05 1.69
N LEU A 140 -6.77 26.10 0.78
CA LEU A 140 -6.29 24.74 0.91
C LEU A 140 -5.76 24.27 -0.47
N ASP A 141 -4.46 23.96 -0.53
CA ASP A 141 -3.86 23.43 -1.75
C ASP A 141 -4.37 21.99 -1.97
N ARG A 142 -4.89 21.69 -3.16
CA ARG A 142 -5.46 20.36 -3.48
C ARG A 142 -4.37 19.28 -3.55
N GLU A 143 -3.16 19.67 -4.00
CA GLU A 143 -2.03 18.76 -4.05
C GLU A 143 -1.42 18.59 -2.65
N PRO A 144 -1.22 17.35 -2.19
CA PRO A 144 -0.61 17.12 -0.89
C PRO A 144 0.88 17.50 -0.91
N ILE A 145 1.37 18.10 0.17
CA ILE A 145 2.81 18.36 0.37
C ILE A 145 3.56 17.12 0.86
N SER A 146 2.85 16.17 1.44
CA SER A 146 3.40 14.90 1.92
C SER A 146 2.29 13.88 2.05
N ALA A 147 2.63 12.61 1.84
CA ALA A 147 1.73 11.50 2.04
C ALA A 147 2.37 10.39 2.89
N ALA A 148 1.56 9.69 3.62
CA ALA A 148 1.93 8.55 4.44
C ALA A 148 0.98 7.38 4.20
N SER A 149 1.25 6.23 4.79
CA SER A 149 0.46 5.01 4.57
C SER A 149 -1.01 5.10 5.02
N LEU A 150 -1.37 6.08 5.83
CA LEU A 150 -2.71 6.25 6.40
C LEU A 150 -3.29 7.65 6.18
N GLY A 151 -2.60 8.54 5.48
CA GLY A 151 -3.10 9.89 5.25
C GLY A 151 -2.13 10.75 4.45
N GLN A 152 -2.57 11.94 4.14
CA GLN A 152 -1.76 12.95 3.45
C GLN A 152 -1.97 14.33 4.07
N VAL A 153 -1.00 15.22 3.85
CA VAL A 153 -0.99 16.56 4.42
C VAL A 153 -1.13 17.58 3.31
N HIS A 154 -2.10 18.45 3.43
CA HIS A 154 -2.33 19.59 2.54
C HIS A 154 -1.95 20.90 3.24
N ARG A 155 -1.77 21.96 2.47
CA ARG A 155 -1.36 23.28 2.96
C ARG A 155 -2.40 24.35 2.66
#